data_bf7eddba66553dbfafca727f4008595d
#
_entry.id   bf7eddba66553dbfafca727f4008595d
#
_cell.length_a   1.000
_cell.length_b   1.000
_cell.length_c   1.000
_cell.angle_alpha   90.00
_cell.angle_beta   90.00
_cell.angle_gamma   90.00
#
_symmetry.space_group_name_H-M   'P 1'
#
loop_
_entity.id
_entity.type
_entity.pdbx_description
1 polymer ?
#
loop_
_entity_poly.entity_id
_entity_poly.type
_entity_poly.pdbx_seq_one_letter_code
_entity_poly.pdbx_strand_id
1 'polypeptide(L)'
;MSMVDRISATEAAEHTQQGQAVVLDTRPQVVRHQGSLPGAVVVEPTDLVDALAPTSPRRMACFAGLDTEIAVVSVLAQARRIAEQIAGLGYTNVRWVDGGYPAFRSALRPG
;
A
#
# COMPACT_ATOMS: atom_id res chain seq x y z
N MET A 1 -7.01 -18.80 -2.51
CA MET A 1 -5.54 -18.69 -2.62
C MET A 1 -5.17 -17.22 -2.74
N SER A 2 -4.19 -16.79 -1.96
CA SER A 2 -3.78 -15.39 -1.99
C SER A 2 -3.02 -15.08 -3.26
N MET A 3 -3.33 -13.93 -3.87
CA MET A 3 -2.66 -13.44 -5.07
C MET A 3 -1.66 -12.34 -4.74
N VAL A 4 -1.29 -12.20 -3.47
CA VAL A 4 -0.41 -11.12 -3.05
C VAL A 4 1.00 -11.63 -2.84
N ASP A 5 1.97 -10.78 -3.20
CA ASP A 5 3.39 -11.10 -3.05
C ASP A 5 4.05 -10.13 -2.07
N ARG A 6 5.13 -10.60 -1.47
CA ARG A 6 6.00 -9.76 -0.69
C ARG A 6 6.93 -8.99 -1.62
N ILE A 7 7.18 -7.74 -1.30
CA ILE A 7 8.17 -6.93 -2.02
C ILE A 7 9.14 -6.35 -1.01
N SER A 8 10.42 -6.28 -1.37
CA SER A 8 11.41 -5.65 -0.48
C SER A 8 11.15 -4.15 -0.40
N ALA A 9 11.56 -3.55 0.72
CA ALA A 9 11.41 -2.12 0.88
C ALA A 9 12.18 -1.34 -0.18
N THR A 10 13.37 -1.82 -0.55
CA THR A 10 14.18 -1.17 -1.59
C THR A 10 13.47 -1.21 -2.94
N GLU A 11 12.96 -2.37 -3.31
CA GLU A 11 12.27 -2.53 -4.59
C GLU A 11 10.98 -1.69 -4.64
N ALA A 12 10.23 -1.68 -3.53
CA ALA A 12 9.03 -0.87 -3.45
C ALA A 12 9.33 0.61 -3.59
N ALA A 13 10.41 1.07 -2.95
CA ALA A 13 10.83 2.47 -3.06
C ALA A 13 11.23 2.82 -4.49
N GLU A 14 11.94 1.94 -5.16
CA GLU A 14 12.33 2.15 -6.55
C GLU A 14 11.10 2.28 -7.46
N HIS A 15 10.14 1.35 -7.32
CA HIS A 15 8.92 1.39 -8.13
C HIS A 15 8.13 2.67 -7.89
N THR A 16 8.08 3.11 -6.64
CA THR A 16 7.37 4.33 -6.29
C THR A 16 8.04 5.56 -6.89
N GLN A 17 9.36 5.63 -6.80
CA GLN A 17 10.12 6.75 -7.35
C GLN A 17 10.04 6.82 -8.87
N GLN A 18 9.85 5.68 -9.51
CA GLN A 18 9.69 5.61 -10.97
C GLN A 18 8.24 5.83 -11.42
N GLY A 19 7.33 6.06 -10.48
CA GLY A 19 5.93 6.28 -10.81
C GLY A 19 5.17 5.01 -11.19
N GLN A 20 5.73 3.84 -10.88
CA GLN A 20 5.12 2.56 -11.26
C GLN A 20 4.15 2.03 -10.21
N ALA A 21 4.33 2.41 -8.95
CA ALA A 21 3.53 1.87 -7.86
C ALA A 21 2.88 2.97 -7.05
N VAL A 22 1.69 2.67 -6.54
CA VAL A 22 1.03 3.49 -5.54
C VAL A 22 1.33 2.88 -4.18
N VAL A 23 1.93 3.68 -3.29
CA VAL A 23 2.17 3.26 -1.91
C VAL A 23 0.93 3.54 -1.10
N LEU A 24 0.41 2.51 -0.47
CA LEU A 24 -0.78 2.62 0.38
C LEU A 24 -0.36 2.48 1.83
N ASP A 25 -0.46 3.59 2.57
CA ASP A 25 -0.13 3.62 3.99
C ASP A 25 -1.41 3.31 4.78
N THR A 26 -1.45 2.11 5.35
CA THR A 26 -2.61 1.65 6.09
C THR A 26 -2.39 1.63 7.59
N ARG A 27 -1.33 2.32 8.07
CA ARG A 27 -1.08 2.41 9.51
C ARG A 27 -2.22 3.18 10.18
N PRO A 28 -2.61 2.76 11.40
CA PRO A 28 -3.60 3.54 12.17
C PRO A 28 -3.13 4.97 12.41
N GLN A 29 -4.06 5.89 12.51
CA GLN A 29 -3.73 7.30 12.71
C GLN A 29 -2.82 7.54 13.90
N VAL A 30 -3.04 6.81 14.99
CA VAL A 30 -2.23 6.95 16.21
C VAL A 30 -0.77 6.60 15.93
N VAL A 31 -0.51 5.66 15.04
CA VAL A 31 0.85 5.23 14.70
C VAL A 31 1.50 6.21 13.72
N ARG A 32 0.71 6.86 12.87
CA ARG A 32 1.24 7.79 11.88
C ARG A 32 1.87 9.04 12.48
N HIS A 33 1.66 9.27 13.79
CA HIS A 33 2.39 10.32 14.51
C HIS A 33 3.89 10.12 14.48
N GLN A 34 4.37 8.90 14.23
CA GLN A 34 5.80 8.62 14.15
C GLN A 34 6.43 9.15 12.87
N GLY A 35 5.63 9.61 11.94
CA GLY A 35 6.09 10.17 10.68
C GLY A 35 5.20 9.77 9.53
N SER A 36 5.21 10.57 8.48
CA SER A 36 4.47 10.27 7.25
C SER A 36 5.40 9.67 6.20
N LEU A 37 4.80 9.05 5.20
CA LEU A 37 5.52 8.56 4.03
C LEU A 37 5.24 9.51 2.87
N PRO A 38 6.24 10.26 2.39
CA PRO A 38 6.02 11.19 1.28
C PRO A 38 5.49 10.46 0.05
N GLY A 39 4.44 11.01 -0.53
CA GLY A 39 3.85 10.45 -1.74
C GLY A 39 2.92 9.26 -1.51
N ALA A 40 2.78 8.80 -0.28
CA ALA A 40 1.90 7.67 0.01
C ALA A 40 0.44 8.13 0.09
N VAL A 41 -0.46 7.24 -0.34
CA VAL A 41 -1.89 7.43 -0.15
C VAL A 41 -2.27 6.82 1.19
N VAL A 42 -2.89 7.60 2.05
CA VAL A 42 -3.26 7.14 3.38
C VAL A 42 -4.71 6.67 3.37
N VAL A 43 -4.91 5.40 3.70
CA VAL A 43 -6.26 4.82 3.83
C VAL A 43 -6.27 3.94 5.07
N GLU A 44 -7.15 4.22 6.00
CA GLU A 44 -7.27 3.36 7.17
C GLU A 44 -7.90 2.03 6.79
N PRO A 45 -7.57 0.94 7.51
CA PRO A 45 -8.10 -0.38 7.16
C PRO A 45 -9.62 -0.45 7.10
N THR A 46 -10.31 0.35 7.92
CA THR A 46 -11.77 0.39 7.92
C THR A 46 -12.36 1.05 6.67
N ASP A 47 -11.54 1.81 5.94
CA ASP A 47 -11.99 2.57 4.78
C ASP A 47 -11.57 1.95 3.45
N LEU A 48 -10.97 0.77 3.47
CA LEU A 48 -10.42 0.15 2.26
C LEU A 48 -11.48 -0.07 1.18
N VAL A 49 -12.65 -0.57 1.56
CA VAL A 49 -13.69 -0.84 0.57
C VAL A 49 -14.16 0.46 -0.09
N ASP A 50 -14.40 1.50 0.71
CA ASP A 50 -14.83 2.78 0.16
C ASP A 50 -13.80 3.39 -0.78
N ALA A 51 -12.54 3.28 -0.45
CA ALA A 51 -11.47 3.92 -1.21
C ALA A 51 -11.07 3.14 -2.47
N LEU A 52 -11.18 1.81 -2.45
CA LEU A 52 -10.61 0.97 -3.48
C LEU A 52 -11.60 0.09 -4.24
N ALA A 53 -12.78 -0.21 -3.69
CA ALA A 53 -13.71 -1.11 -4.38
C ALA A 53 -14.10 -0.53 -5.75
N PRO A 54 -14.05 -1.33 -6.83
CA PRO A 54 -14.35 -0.82 -8.18
C PRO A 54 -15.74 -0.21 -8.32
N THR A 55 -16.68 -0.67 -7.50
CA THR A 55 -18.06 -0.17 -7.54
C THR A 55 -18.31 0.97 -6.57
N SER A 56 -17.31 1.36 -5.80
CA SER A 56 -17.50 2.43 -4.81
C SER A 56 -17.57 3.80 -5.47
N PRO A 57 -18.55 4.62 -5.14
CA PRO A 57 -18.59 5.99 -5.62
C PRO A 57 -17.49 6.87 -5.06
N ARG A 58 -16.82 6.39 -4.01
CA ARG A 58 -15.72 7.11 -3.36
C ARG A 58 -14.35 6.56 -3.74
N ARG A 59 -14.29 5.68 -4.74
CA ARG A 59 -13.00 5.12 -5.16
C ARG A 59 -12.05 6.25 -5.56
N MET A 60 -10.83 6.16 -5.04
CA MET A 60 -9.80 7.16 -5.35
C MET A 60 -9.31 6.99 -6.78
N ALA A 61 -9.01 8.11 -7.45
CA ALA A 61 -8.63 8.08 -8.86
C ALA A 61 -7.35 7.29 -9.11
N CYS A 62 -6.42 7.25 -8.16
CA CYS A 62 -5.18 6.51 -8.32
C CYS A 62 -5.39 4.99 -8.37
N PHE A 63 -6.58 4.51 -8.03
CA PHE A 63 -6.92 3.09 -8.09
C PHE A 63 -7.88 2.77 -9.23
N ALA A 64 -7.88 3.58 -10.28
CA ALA A 64 -8.82 3.40 -11.38
C ALA A 64 -8.60 2.10 -12.15
N GLY A 65 -7.34 1.62 -12.23
CA GLY A 65 -7.03 0.39 -12.92
C GLY A 65 -6.86 -0.77 -11.95
N LEU A 66 -7.47 -1.92 -12.25
CA LEU A 66 -7.33 -3.11 -11.40
C LEU A 66 -5.93 -3.73 -11.48
N ASP A 67 -5.14 -3.34 -12.47
CA ASP A 67 -3.74 -3.79 -12.61
C ASP A 67 -2.73 -2.80 -12.03
N THR A 68 -3.21 -1.73 -11.40
CA THR A 68 -2.34 -0.77 -10.73
C THR A 68 -1.48 -1.50 -9.69
N GLU A 69 -0.18 -1.23 -9.72
CA GLU A 69 0.72 -1.81 -8.71
C GLU A 69 0.50 -1.09 -7.39
N ILE A 70 0.12 -1.84 -6.35
CA ILE A 70 -0.15 -1.29 -5.03
C ILE A 70 0.82 -1.92 -4.04
N ALA A 71 1.60 -1.07 -3.37
CA ALA A 71 2.54 -1.51 -2.34
C ALA A 71 1.97 -1.13 -0.97
N VAL A 72 1.57 -2.12 -0.20
CA VAL A 72 0.92 -1.91 1.09
C VAL A 72 1.96 -1.80 2.19
N VAL A 73 1.93 -0.69 2.92
CA VAL A 73 2.75 -0.46 4.11
C VAL A 73 1.83 -0.42 5.31
N SER A 74 2.14 -1.23 6.31
CA SER A 74 1.34 -1.26 7.53
C SER A 74 2.22 -1.63 8.72
N VAL A 75 1.61 -1.90 9.87
CA VAL A 75 2.32 -2.29 11.07
C VAL A 75 2.40 -3.81 11.14
N LEU A 76 3.60 -4.32 11.47
CA LEU A 76 3.83 -5.75 11.73
C LEU A 76 3.25 -6.64 10.63
N ALA A 77 2.53 -7.69 11.02
CA ALA A 77 2.02 -8.68 10.08
C ALA A 77 0.73 -8.28 9.37
N GLN A 78 0.21 -7.09 9.65
CA GLN A 78 -1.08 -6.68 9.08
C GLN A 78 -1.00 -6.37 7.59
N ALA A 79 0.18 -6.00 7.08
CA ALA A 79 0.34 -5.60 5.69
C ALA A 79 -0.12 -6.70 4.73
N ARG A 80 0.27 -7.94 4.99
CA ARG A 80 -0.14 -9.06 4.13
C ARG A 80 -1.66 -9.25 4.14
N ARG A 81 -2.26 -9.20 5.32
CA ARG A 81 -3.72 -9.36 5.43
C ARG A 81 -4.45 -8.26 4.68
N ILE A 82 -3.97 -7.03 4.80
CA ILE A 82 -4.59 -5.90 4.10
C ILE A 82 -4.42 -6.07 2.59
N ALA A 83 -3.23 -6.49 2.15
CA ALA A 83 -3.00 -6.75 0.74
C ALA A 83 -3.95 -7.82 0.20
N GLU A 84 -4.22 -8.86 0.99
CA GLU A 84 -5.16 -9.90 0.59
C GLU A 84 -6.59 -9.36 0.48
N GLN A 85 -6.98 -8.46 1.37
CA GLN A 85 -8.29 -7.83 1.27
C GLN A 85 -8.41 -7.01 -0.01
N ILE A 86 -7.36 -6.28 -0.37
CA ILE A 86 -7.35 -5.47 -1.58
C ILE A 86 -7.43 -6.36 -2.81
N ALA A 87 -6.66 -7.44 -2.83
CA ALA A 87 -6.70 -8.41 -3.93
C ALA A 87 -8.11 -9.00 -4.08
N GLY A 88 -8.80 -9.21 -2.96
CA GLY A 88 -10.17 -9.70 -2.95
C GLY A 88 -11.16 -8.73 -3.60
N LEU A 89 -10.80 -7.47 -3.73
CA LEU A 89 -11.63 -6.48 -4.43
C LEU A 89 -11.43 -6.52 -5.96
N GLY A 90 -10.50 -7.32 -6.45
CA GLY A 90 -10.25 -7.48 -7.87
C GLY A 90 -8.92 -6.98 -8.38
N TYR A 91 -8.11 -6.36 -7.52
CA TYR A 91 -6.80 -5.86 -7.92
C TYR A 91 -5.83 -7.02 -8.11
N THR A 92 -5.08 -7.00 -9.21
CA THR A 92 -4.25 -8.12 -9.64
C THR A 92 -2.76 -7.93 -9.35
N ASN A 93 -2.35 -6.75 -8.88
CA ASN A 93 -0.93 -6.43 -8.71
C ASN A 93 -0.70 -5.81 -7.33
N VAL A 94 -1.06 -6.56 -6.29
CA VAL A 94 -0.99 -6.08 -4.91
C VAL A 94 0.17 -6.77 -4.21
N ARG A 95 1.01 -5.97 -3.56
CA ARG A 95 2.18 -6.46 -2.82
C ARG A 95 2.20 -5.82 -1.45
N TRP A 96 2.87 -6.47 -0.50
CA TRP A 96 3.05 -5.92 0.84
C TRP A 96 4.54 -5.75 1.10
N VAL A 97 4.88 -4.60 1.71
CA VAL A 97 6.28 -4.24 1.93
C VAL A 97 6.84 -4.98 3.14
N ASP A 98 7.91 -5.73 2.90
CA ASP A 98 8.61 -6.46 3.95
C ASP A 98 9.28 -5.47 4.92
N GLY A 99 9.13 -5.72 6.21
CA GLY A 99 9.68 -4.83 7.24
C GLY A 99 8.82 -3.61 7.54
N GLY A 100 7.74 -3.40 6.81
CA GLY A 100 6.76 -2.35 7.09
C GLY A 100 7.30 -0.93 6.96
N TYR A 101 6.73 -0.03 7.73
CA TYR A 101 7.05 1.39 7.66
C TYR A 101 8.54 1.70 7.90
N PRO A 102 9.20 1.15 8.95
CA PRO A 102 10.61 1.51 9.18
C PRO A 102 11.51 1.15 8.01
N ALA A 103 11.31 -0.03 7.43
CA ALA A 103 12.13 -0.48 6.30
C ALA A 103 11.87 0.36 5.06
N PHE A 104 10.60 0.68 4.79
CA PHE A 104 10.25 1.47 3.62
C PHE A 104 10.79 2.89 3.74
N ARG A 105 10.65 3.50 4.92
CA ARG A 105 11.17 4.84 5.16
C ARG A 105 12.68 4.90 4.97
N SER A 106 13.39 3.89 5.46
CA SER A 106 14.84 3.83 5.27
C SER A 106 15.21 3.73 3.79
N ALA A 107 14.44 2.98 3.02
CA ALA A 107 14.69 2.80 1.60
C ALA A 107 14.43 4.07 0.78
N LEU A 108 13.60 4.98 1.30
CA LEU A 108 13.30 6.25 0.64
C LEU A 108 14.36 7.32 0.89
N ARG A 109 15.37 7.03 1.66
CA ARG A 109 16.39 8.03 1.97
C ARG A 109 17.06 8.52 0.69
N PRO A 110 17.25 9.83 0.55
CA PRO A 110 18.01 10.35 -0.57
C PRO A 110 19.44 9.81 -0.50
N GLY A 111 19.91 9.36 -1.62
CA GLY A 111 21.25 8.78 -1.74
C GLY A 111 22.35 9.76 -1.52
#